data_3c8ae2480a9f88e5ab48d40892180a02
#
_entry.id   3c8ae2480a9f88e5ab48d40892180a02
#
_cell.length_a   1.000
_cell.length_b   1.000
_cell.length_c   1.000
_cell.angle_alpha   90.00
_cell.angle_beta   90.00
_cell.angle_gamma   90.00
#
_symmetry.space_group_name_H-M   'P 1'
#
loop_
_entity.id
_entity.type
_entity.pdbx_description
1 polymer ?
#
loop_
_entity_poly.entity_id
_entity_poly.type
_entity_poly.pdbx_seq_one_letter_code
_entity_poly.pdbx_strand_id
1 'polypeptide(L)'
;MNTSDIVEIQQLMALYGHAFDSPDRSLVAQLFTHDGVFDVTQQAGGSPTDGIDAIRAHLDRWQPLQPSTHNTTNIWVHEKDGEVRVWSKWILYIPADKSTRLGEYNDLVVRTPDGWRIKHRLVTQTVPKL
;
A
#
# COMPACT_ATOMS: atom_id res chain seq x y z
N MET A 1 0.37 8.65 -20.04
CA MET A 1 0.15 9.17 -18.65
C MET A 1 0.42 10.67 -18.67
N ASN A 2 -0.51 11.46 -18.18
CA ASN A 2 -0.39 12.91 -18.10
C ASN A 2 -0.26 13.39 -16.65
N THR A 3 -0.15 14.70 -16.45
CA THR A 3 0.01 15.29 -15.12
C THR A 3 -1.18 14.97 -14.19
N SER A 4 -2.40 14.98 -14.71
CA SER A 4 -3.59 14.61 -13.92
C SER A 4 -3.49 13.17 -13.42
N ASP A 5 -3.02 12.26 -14.25
CA ASP A 5 -2.81 10.86 -13.84
C ASP A 5 -1.81 10.76 -12.70
N ILE A 6 -0.71 11.50 -12.80
CA ILE A 6 0.32 11.51 -11.75
C ILE A 6 -0.26 12.01 -10.44
N VAL A 7 -1.02 13.11 -10.48
CA VAL A 7 -1.65 13.67 -9.27
C VAL A 7 -2.64 12.68 -8.67
N GLU A 8 -3.47 12.03 -9.51
CA GLU A 8 -4.44 11.04 -9.02
C GLU A 8 -3.74 9.84 -8.37
N ILE A 9 -2.65 9.36 -8.96
CA ILE A 9 -1.86 8.26 -8.40
C ILE A 9 -1.21 8.68 -7.07
N GLN A 10 -0.70 9.90 -6.97
CA GLN A 10 -0.16 10.41 -5.70
C GLN A 10 -1.24 10.50 -4.62
N GLN A 11 -2.46 10.92 -4.97
CA GLN A 11 -3.59 10.92 -4.05
C GLN A 11 -3.95 9.49 -3.61
N LEU A 12 -3.87 8.52 -4.52
CA LEU A 12 -4.09 7.11 -4.21
C LEU A 12 -3.07 6.62 -3.17
N MET A 13 -1.81 6.98 -3.30
CA MET A 13 -0.76 6.63 -2.33
C MET A 13 -1.03 7.25 -0.96
N ALA A 14 -1.49 8.50 -0.94
CA ALA A 14 -1.86 9.17 0.31
C ALA A 14 -3.06 8.51 0.98
N LEU A 15 -4.09 8.17 0.20
CA LEU A 15 -5.30 7.52 0.73
C LEU A 15 -4.99 6.17 1.36
N TYR A 16 -4.01 5.43 0.83
CA TYR A 16 -3.61 4.13 1.37
C TYR A 16 -3.27 4.22 2.86
N GLY A 17 -2.45 5.18 3.25
CA GLY A 17 -2.07 5.37 4.66
C GLY A 17 -3.29 5.62 5.56
N HIS A 18 -4.17 6.51 5.14
CA HIS A 18 -5.40 6.79 5.87
C HIS A 18 -6.31 5.57 5.96
N ALA A 19 -6.46 4.84 4.85
CA ALA A 19 -7.32 3.65 4.82
C ALA A 19 -6.81 2.53 5.73
N PHE A 20 -5.50 2.31 5.76
CA PHE A 20 -4.89 1.26 6.58
C PHE A 20 -4.88 1.62 8.08
N ASP A 21 -4.97 2.91 8.41
CA ASP A 21 -5.08 3.38 9.79
C ASP A 21 -6.54 3.54 10.25
N SER A 22 -7.50 3.39 9.35
CA SER A 22 -8.93 3.59 9.62
C SER A 22 -9.66 2.27 9.93
N PRO A 23 -10.66 2.28 10.82
CA PRO A 23 -11.56 1.13 10.95
C PRO A 23 -12.53 0.98 9.77
N ASP A 24 -12.62 1.97 8.90
CA ASP A 24 -13.53 1.93 7.74
C ASP A 24 -12.91 1.10 6.62
N ARG A 25 -13.32 -0.17 6.54
CA ARG A 25 -12.81 -1.11 5.53
C ARG A 25 -13.33 -0.86 4.13
N SER A 26 -14.32 0.02 3.95
CA SER A 26 -14.83 0.36 2.61
C SER A 26 -13.80 1.11 1.77
N LEU A 27 -12.84 1.80 2.42
CA LEU A 27 -11.79 2.53 1.72
C LEU A 27 -10.86 1.61 0.92
N VAL A 28 -10.75 0.33 1.27
CA VAL A 28 -9.90 -0.63 0.55
C VAL A 28 -10.31 -0.75 -0.92
N ALA A 29 -11.61 -0.69 -1.21
CA ALA A 29 -12.12 -0.75 -2.58
C ALA A 29 -11.73 0.47 -3.43
N GLN A 30 -11.33 1.57 -2.80
CA GLN A 30 -10.83 2.76 -3.48
C GLN A 30 -9.33 2.69 -3.77
N LEU A 31 -8.63 1.71 -3.21
CA LEU A 31 -7.18 1.56 -3.33
C LEU A 31 -6.77 0.51 -4.36
N PHE A 32 -7.38 -0.66 -4.28
CA PHE A 32 -6.99 -1.84 -5.06
C PHE A 32 -8.01 -2.15 -6.14
N THR A 33 -7.54 -2.79 -7.22
CA THR A 33 -8.46 -3.48 -8.13
C THR A 33 -9.16 -4.61 -7.36
N HIS A 34 -10.30 -5.09 -7.88
CA HIS A 34 -11.04 -6.16 -7.23
C HIS A 34 -10.17 -7.39 -6.94
N ASP A 35 -9.28 -7.72 -7.87
CA ASP A 35 -8.32 -8.83 -7.79
C ASP A 35 -6.92 -8.39 -7.34
N GLY A 36 -6.81 -7.21 -6.74
CA GLY A 36 -5.54 -6.64 -6.32
C GLY A 36 -4.78 -7.51 -5.34
N VAL A 37 -3.46 -7.46 -5.41
CA VAL A 37 -2.57 -8.27 -4.57
C VAL A 37 -1.80 -7.35 -3.62
N PHE A 38 -1.90 -7.64 -2.34
CA PHE A 38 -1.07 -7.07 -1.28
C PHE A 38 -0.02 -8.10 -0.91
N ASP A 39 1.21 -7.88 -1.38
CA ASP A 39 2.29 -8.86 -1.37
C ASP A 39 3.32 -8.51 -0.29
N VAL A 40 3.32 -9.28 0.79
CA VAL A 40 4.28 -9.16 1.89
C VAL A 40 5.21 -10.38 1.98
N THR A 41 5.35 -11.13 0.88
CA THR A 41 6.15 -12.37 0.86
C THR A 41 7.62 -12.16 1.19
N GLN A 42 8.16 -10.96 0.98
CA GLN A 42 9.55 -10.64 1.31
C GLN A 42 9.76 -10.26 2.78
N GLN A 43 8.68 -10.28 3.58
CA GLN A 43 8.78 -10.15 5.04
C GLN A 43 8.78 -11.54 5.67
N ALA A 44 9.47 -11.67 6.82
CA ALA A 44 9.52 -12.94 7.54
C ALA A 44 8.10 -13.43 7.90
N GLY A 45 7.75 -14.62 7.45
CA GLY A 45 6.42 -15.20 7.67
C GLY A 45 5.32 -14.57 6.82
N GLY A 46 5.68 -13.72 5.85
CA GLY A 46 4.71 -13.06 4.98
C GLY A 46 4.20 -13.97 3.87
N SER A 47 2.99 -13.70 3.41
CA SER A 47 2.37 -14.37 2.26
C SER A 47 1.59 -13.35 1.44
N PRO A 48 1.36 -13.59 0.14
CA PRO A 48 0.52 -12.69 -0.63
C PRO A 48 -0.93 -12.75 -0.16
N THR A 49 -1.60 -11.60 -0.24
CA THR A 49 -3.02 -11.48 0.07
C THR A 49 -3.72 -11.05 -1.21
N ASP A 50 -4.54 -11.93 -1.77
CA ASP A 50 -5.14 -11.78 -3.08
C ASP A 50 -6.61 -11.36 -2.98
N GLY A 51 -6.93 -10.18 -3.53
CA GLY A 51 -8.28 -9.67 -3.64
C GLY A 51 -8.71 -8.80 -2.45
N ILE A 52 -9.71 -7.97 -2.71
CA ILE A 52 -10.19 -6.96 -1.75
C ILE A 52 -10.67 -7.61 -0.44
N ASP A 53 -11.40 -8.72 -0.52
CA ASP A 53 -11.95 -9.36 0.69
C ASP A 53 -10.84 -9.92 1.58
N ALA A 54 -9.81 -10.52 0.96
CA ALA A 54 -8.65 -11.02 1.70
C ALA A 54 -7.83 -9.88 2.30
N ILE A 55 -7.71 -8.75 1.60
CA ILE A 55 -7.02 -7.56 2.12
C ILE A 55 -7.77 -6.98 3.32
N ARG A 56 -9.10 -6.90 3.25
CA ARG A 56 -9.92 -6.48 4.40
C ARG A 56 -9.73 -7.40 5.60
N ALA A 57 -9.73 -8.71 5.38
CA ALA A 57 -9.49 -9.68 6.45
C ALA A 57 -8.09 -9.55 7.05
N HIS A 58 -7.08 -9.23 6.23
CA HIS A 58 -5.73 -8.93 6.69
C HIS A 58 -5.73 -7.71 7.64
N LEU A 59 -6.44 -6.66 7.28
CA LEU A 59 -6.56 -5.46 8.12
C LEU A 59 -7.28 -5.74 9.44
N ASP A 60 -8.27 -6.62 9.43
CA ASP A 60 -8.96 -7.01 10.67
C ASP A 60 -8.01 -7.73 11.63
N ARG A 61 -7.12 -8.56 11.13
CA ARG A 61 -6.06 -9.19 11.94
C ARG A 61 -5.06 -8.17 12.48
N TRP A 62 -4.85 -7.07 11.78
CA TRP A 62 -3.98 -5.98 12.19
C TRP A 62 -4.59 -5.10 13.29
N GLN A 63 -5.91 -5.16 13.48
CA GLN A 63 -6.66 -4.32 14.41
C GLN A 63 -6.07 -4.26 15.83
N PRO A 64 -5.54 -5.36 16.42
CA PRO A 64 -4.94 -5.28 17.77
C PRO A 64 -3.72 -4.37 17.88
N LEU A 65 -3.08 -4.01 16.76
CA LEU A 65 -1.93 -3.10 16.73
C LEU A 65 -2.34 -1.64 16.54
N GLN A 66 -3.64 -1.36 16.41
CA GLN A 66 -4.14 0.01 16.27
C GLN A 66 -4.19 0.73 17.63
N PRO A 67 -4.00 2.06 17.67
CA PRO A 67 -3.77 2.92 16.51
C PRO A 67 -2.35 2.76 15.95
N SER A 68 -2.24 2.96 14.63
CA SER A 68 -0.96 3.03 13.95
C SER A 68 -0.97 4.22 12.99
N THR A 69 0.21 4.65 12.54
CA THR A 69 0.29 5.67 11.50
C THR A 69 1.15 5.18 10.36
N HIS A 70 0.54 5.02 9.18
CA HIS A 70 1.24 4.73 7.94
C HIS A 70 1.52 6.04 7.22
N ASN A 71 2.80 6.30 6.91
CA ASN A 71 3.23 7.49 6.18
C ASN A 71 3.95 7.04 4.92
N THR A 72 3.53 7.56 3.77
CA THR A 72 4.15 7.27 2.48
C THR A 72 4.89 8.50 1.99
N THR A 73 6.16 8.31 1.60
CA THR A 73 7.03 9.39 1.13
C THR A 73 7.76 8.96 -0.13
N ASN A 74 8.48 9.91 -0.75
CA ASN A 74 9.35 9.62 -1.89
C ASN A 74 8.60 8.91 -3.03
N ILE A 75 7.42 9.40 -3.35
CA ILE A 75 6.54 8.80 -4.35
C ILE A 75 7.05 9.15 -5.74
N TRP A 76 7.48 8.13 -6.48
CA TRP A 76 7.94 8.29 -7.86
C TRP A 76 7.06 7.45 -8.78
N VAL A 77 6.28 8.15 -9.61
CA VAL A 77 5.40 7.55 -10.61
C VAL A 77 6.15 7.54 -11.95
N HIS A 78 6.27 6.37 -12.56
CA HIS A 78 7.01 6.24 -13.81
C HIS A 78 6.43 5.14 -14.69
N GLU A 79 6.78 5.18 -15.97
CA GLU A 79 6.41 4.14 -16.91
C GLU A 79 7.61 3.23 -17.15
N LYS A 80 7.35 1.93 -17.21
CA LYS A 80 8.34 0.91 -17.51
C LYS A 80 7.68 -0.23 -18.26
N ASP A 81 8.19 -0.53 -19.45
CA ASP A 81 7.70 -1.65 -20.29
C ASP A 81 6.18 -1.58 -20.55
N GLY A 82 5.67 -0.37 -20.77
CA GLY A 82 4.25 -0.14 -21.03
C GLY A 82 3.35 -0.17 -19.79
N GLU A 83 3.93 -0.35 -18.61
CA GLU A 83 3.20 -0.36 -17.35
C GLU A 83 3.49 0.91 -16.53
N VAL A 84 2.51 1.34 -15.75
CA VAL A 84 2.70 2.44 -14.80
C VAL A 84 3.08 1.86 -13.45
N ARG A 85 4.24 2.25 -12.99
CA ARG A 85 4.84 1.79 -11.75
C ARG A 85 4.97 2.93 -10.75
N VAL A 86 4.89 2.60 -9.46
CA VAL A 86 5.13 3.56 -8.39
C VAL A 86 6.15 2.96 -7.42
N TRP A 87 7.19 3.72 -7.17
CA TRP A 87 8.16 3.40 -6.12
C TRP A 87 8.03 4.45 -5.03
N SER A 88 7.89 4.00 -3.79
CA SER A 88 7.74 4.90 -2.64
C SER A 88 8.35 4.27 -1.39
N LYS A 89 8.46 5.07 -0.34
CA LYS A 89 8.94 4.63 0.96
C LYS A 89 7.81 4.72 1.96
N TRP A 90 7.83 3.85 2.97
CA TRP A 90 6.86 3.91 4.05
C TRP A 90 7.54 3.95 5.41
N ILE A 91 6.90 4.67 6.32
CA ILE A 91 7.25 4.71 7.73
C ILE A 91 5.98 4.39 8.51
N LEU A 92 6.06 3.39 9.37
CA LEU A 92 4.96 2.95 10.22
C LEU A 92 5.37 3.15 11.67
N TYR A 93 4.59 3.90 12.41
CA TYR A 93 4.72 4.05 13.85
C TYR A 93 3.56 3.35 14.56
N ILE A 94 3.87 2.54 15.57
CA ILE A 94 2.89 1.82 16.38
C ILE A 94 3.04 2.31 17.83
N PRO A 95 2.15 3.20 18.31
CA PRO A 95 2.24 3.75 19.66
C PRO A 95 2.20 2.70 20.77
N ALA A 96 1.46 1.60 20.58
CA ALA A 96 1.26 0.58 21.62
C ALA A 96 2.57 -0.03 22.09
N ASP A 97 3.53 -0.29 21.17
CA ASP A 97 4.85 -0.84 21.50
C ASP A 97 5.99 0.16 21.26
N LYS A 98 5.64 1.39 20.86
CA LYS A 98 6.59 2.47 20.55
C LYS A 98 7.58 2.09 19.44
N SER A 99 7.19 1.19 18.53
CA SER A 99 8.04 0.78 17.44
C SER A 99 7.87 1.66 16.21
N THR A 100 8.99 1.82 15.47
CA THR A 100 9.01 2.43 14.14
C THR A 100 9.56 1.40 13.17
N ARG A 101 8.84 1.19 12.07
CA ARG A 101 9.24 0.27 11.00
C ARG A 101 9.32 1.06 9.70
N LEU A 102 10.26 0.69 8.84
CA LEU A 102 10.54 1.38 7.58
C LEU A 102 10.55 0.37 6.45
N GLY A 103 10.25 0.84 5.25
CA GLY A 103 10.39 0.00 4.09
C GLY A 103 10.04 0.72 2.79
N GLU A 104 9.79 -0.08 1.77
CA GLU A 104 9.44 0.42 0.45
C GLU A 104 8.20 -0.28 -0.09
N TYR A 105 7.48 0.43 -0.94
CA TYR A 105 6.44 -0.10 -1.80
C TYR A 105 6.92 -0.06 -3.25
N ASN A 106 6.67 -1.15 -3.96
CA ASN A 106 6.82 -1.23 -5.41
C ASN A 106 5.48 -1.67 -5.97
N ASP A 107 4.84 -0.78 -6.71
CA ASP A 107 3.46 -0.96 -7.14
C ASP A 107 3.34 -1.05 -8.64
N LEU A 108 2.41 -1.88 -9.08
CA LEU A 108 1.80 -1.82 -10.39
C LEU A 108 0.44 -1.16 -10.22
N VAL A 109 0.21 -0.03 -10.89
CA VAL A 109 -1.07 0.66 -10.88
C VAL A 109 -1.69 0.63 -12.26
N VAL A 110 -3.01 0.55 -12.30
CA VAL A 110 -3.76 0.47 -13.56
C VAL A 110 -4.95 1.43 -13.51
N ARG A 111 -5.32 1.96 -14.68
CA ARG A 111 -6.55 2.73 -14.82
C ARG A 111 -7.74 1.77 -14.91
N THR A 112 -8.77 2.05 -14.13
CA THR A 112 -10.05 1.35 -14.17
C THR A 112 -11.16 2.34 -14.53
N PRO A 113 -12.39 1.88 -14.78
CA PRO A 113 -13.53 2.80 -14.97
C PRO A 113 -13.77 3.74 -13.78
N ASP A 114 -13.33 3.34 -12.59
CA ASP A 114 -13.49 4.13 -11.36
C ASP A 114 -12.24 4.94 -10.99
N GLY A 115 -11.24 5.00 -11.86
CA GLY A 115 -9.99 5.71 -11.65
C GLY A 115 -8.78 4.79 -11.50
N TRP A 116 -7.66 5.36 -11.11
CA TRP A 116 -6.44 4.59 -10.87
C TRP A 116 -6.57 3.72 -9.63
N ARG A 117 -6.04 2.47 -9.72
CA ARG A 117 -6.06 1.50 -8.62
C ARG A 117 -4.75 0.73 -8.59
N ILE A 118 -4.38 0.24 -7.41
CA ILE A 118 -3.23 -0.65 -7.22
C ILE A 118 -3.66 -2.05 -7.65
N LYS A 119 -2.97 -2.61 -8.62
CA LYS A 119 -3.15 -4.01 -9.03
C LYS A 119 -2.26 -4.94 -8.23
N HIS A 120 -1.05 -4.52 -7.93
CA HIS A 120 -0.09 -5.30 -7.14
C HIS A 120 0.77 -4.34 -6.31
N ARG A 121 0.82 -4.54 -5.02
CA ARG A 121 1.72 -3.82 -4.12
C ARG A 121 2.69 -4.80 -3.48
N LEU A 122 3.97 -4.67 -3.79
CA LEU A 122 5.02 -5.39 -3.09
C LEU A 122 5.51 -4.53 -1.92
N VAL A 123 5.41 -5.09 -0.72
CA VAL A 123 5.87 -4.44 0.51
C VAL A 123 7.17 -5.09 0.95
N THR A 124 8.23 -4.29 1.07
CA THR A 124 9.49 -4.75 1.65
C THR A 124 9.79 -3.96 2.90
N GLN A 125 10.39 -4.60 3.89
CA GLN A 125 10.80 -3.94 5.12
C GLN A 125 12.31 -3.78 5.12
N THR A 126 12.77 -2.56 5.43
CA THR A 126 14.18 -2.27 5.61
C THR A 126 14.60 -2.79 6.98
N VAL A 127 15.57 -3.69 6.98
CA VAL A 127 16.13 -4.29 8.19
C VAL A 127 17.58 -3.86 8.30
N PRO A 128 18.04 -3.40 9.47
CA PRO A 128 19.45 -3.07 9.64
C PRO A 128 20.34 -4.28 9.36
N LYS A 129 21.42 -4.06 8.61
CA LYS A 129 22.46 -5.06 8.46
C LYS A 129 23.39 -4.99 9.66
N LEU A 130 23.58 -6.12 10.29
CA LEU A 130 24.50 -6.26 11.42
C LEU A 130 25.88 -6.70 10.96
#